data_a3799fab6b65acbe2abd82a5aacbe67e
#
_entry.id   a3799fab6b65acbe2abd82a5aacbe67e
#
_cell.length_a   1.000
_cell.length_b   1.000
_cell.length_c   1.000
_cell.angle_alpha   90.00
_cell.angle_beta   90.00
_cell.angle_gamma   90.00
#
_symmetry.space_group_name_H-M   'P 1'
#
loop_
_entity.id
_entity.type
_entity.pdbx_description
1 polymer ?
#
loop_
_entity_poly.entity_id
_entity_poly.type
_entity_poly.pdbx_seq_one_letter_code
_entity_poly.pdbx_strand_id
1 'polypeptide(L)'
;ILSVVTSKAQTAFEEISADPNKSASVYYAYPEISEQYTLPPEGYTPFYISHYGRHGSRYLISDSEYQTVMEILDKADAVGFLTDKGKSVRSRLEVVWRDAEGLGGQLTPLGYRQHRSISERMFYNFPDVFKGKRKISACSTVVIRCALSMATFCETLKGLNPELQFTYGSGERYMRYLNYWNENAREFTSDESDWRKDYHEFCREHIHPERLMRLLFSNQNYVQQHVNQEQLMMGLYWIASDIQNTELDLSFYDIFEKEELFDIWQVNNYKHYVCNGTCPWGKEI
;
A
#
# COMPACT_ATOMS: atom_id res chain seq x y z
N ILE A 1 23.52 -40.04 -6.64
CA ILE A 1 22.18 -39.72 -7.19
C ILE A 1 21.85 -38.31 -6.67
N LEU A 2 22.08 -37.28 -7.51
CA LEU A 2 21.64 -35.92 -7.21
C LEU A 2 20.11 -35.89 -7.43
N SER A 3 19.35 -35.78 -6.36
CA SER A 3 17.93 -35.46 -6.42
C SER A 3 17.80 -34.00 -6.85
N VAL A 4 17.41 -33.76 -8.10
CA VAL A 4 17.00 -32.43 -8.56
C VAL A 4 15.64 -32.15 -7.95
N VAL A 5 15.61 -31.39 -6.86
CA VAL A 5 14.36 -30.82 -6.35
C VAL A 5 13.96 -29.70 -7.31
N THR A 6 13.08 -30.01 -8.26
CA THR A 6 12.42 -29.00 -9.06
C THR A 6 11.42 -28.26 -8.17
N SER A 7 11.87 -27.15 -7.57
CA SER A 7 10.96 -26.18 -6.96
C SER A 7 10.16 -25.54 -8.11
N LYS A 8 8.88 -25.89 -8.25
CA LYS A 8 7.97 -25.11 -9.07
C LYS A 8 7.79 -23.75 -8.39
N ALA A 9 8.09 -22.68 -9.08
CA ALA A 9 7.73 -21.35 -8.61
C ALA A 9 6.21 -21.27 -8.45
N GLN A 10 5.74 -20.83 -7.29
CA GLN A 10 4.32 -20.61 -7.04
C GLN A 10 3.84 -19.48 -7.95
N THR A 11 2.67 -19.61 -8.56
CA THR A 11 2.08 -18.54 -9.39
C THR A 11 1.50 -17.44 -8.51
N ALA A 12 1.41 -16.22 -9.03
CA ALA A 12 0.78 -15.10 -8.30
C ALA A 12 -0.66 -15.42 -7.88
N PHE A 13 -1.41 -16.16 -8.72
CA PHE A 13 -2.75 -16.63 -8.37
C PHE A 13 -2.75 -17.57 -7.16
N GLU A 14 -1.83 -18.52 -7.11
CA GLU A 14 -1.70 -19.44 -5.97
C GLU A 14 -1.31 -18.70 -4.68
N GLU A 15 -0.42 -17.73 -4.78
CA GLU A 15 0.00 -16.90 -3.64
C GLU A 15 -1.14 -16.06 -3.10
N ILE A 16 -1.88 -15.36 -3.95
CA ILE A 16 -3.05 -14.54 -3.57
C ILE A 16 -4.18 -15.44 -3.03
N SER A 17 -4.37 -16.62 -3.62
CA SER A 17 -5.37 -17.59 -3.16
C SER A 17 -5.07 -18.13 -1.76
N ALA A 18 -3.80 -18.24 -1.40
CA ALA A 18 -3.36 -18.68 -0.07
C ALA A 18 -3.36 -17.55 0.96
N ASP A 19 -3.03 -16.33 0.55
CA ASP A 19 -3.02 -15.13 1.37
C ASP A 19 -3.58 -13.94 0.59
N PRO A 20 -4.86 -13.60 0.79
CA PRO A 20 -5.52 -12.48 0.10
C PRO A 20 -4.82 -11.13 0.30
N ASN A 21 -4.08 -10.93 1.40
CA ASN A 21 -3.33 -9.69 1.63
C ASN A 21 -2.30 -9.42 0.52
N LYS A 22 -1.80 -10.45 -0.15
CA LYS A 22 -0.87 -10.32 -1.27
C LYS A 22 -1.49 -9.66 -2.51
N SER A 23 -2.82 -9.62 -2.60
CA SER A 23 -3.50 -8.86 -3.66
C SER A 23 -3.46 -7.35 -3.42
N ALA A 24 -3.13 -6.89 -2.22
CA ALA A 24 -3.32 -5.50 -1.76
C ALA A 24 -2.47 -4.42 -2.46
N SER A 25 -1.65 -4.79 -3.45
CA SER A 25 -0.85 -3.83 -4.24
C SER A 25 -0.05 -2.89 -3.33
N VAL A 26 -0.24 -1.57 -3.47
CA VAL A 26 0.48 -0.54 -2.69
C VAL A 26 0.13 -0.52 -1.20
N TYR A 27 -0.91 -1.25 -0.78
CA TYR A 27 -1.33 -1.41 0.61
C TYR A 27 -0.78 -2.68 1.26
N TYR A 28 -0.05 -3.53 0.51
CA TYR A 28 0.60 -4.68 1.13
C TYR A 28 1.56 -4.19 2.21
N ALA A 29 1.33 -4.64 3.44
CA ALA A 29 2.10 -4.20 4.60
C ALA A 29 3.55 -4.68 4.49
N TYR A 30 4.49 -3.83 4.83
CA TYR A 30 5.90 -4.22 4.88
C TYR A 30 6.07 -5.36 5.89
N PRO A 31 6.56 -6.55 5.46
CA PRO A 31 6.62 -7.73 6.30
C PRO A 31 7.71 -7.61 7.38
N GLU A 32 7.55 -8.36 8.44
CA GLU A 32 8.65 -8.62 9.36
C GLU A 32 9.73 -9.45 8.65
N ILE A 33 10.95 -8.95 8.64
CA ILE A 33 12.10 -9.62 8.02
C ILE A 33 12.87 -10.34 9.12
N SER A 34 12.88 -11.67 9.06
CA SER A 34 13.65 -12.55 9.94
C SER A 34 14.97 -13.02 9.34
N GLU A 35 15.18 -12.78 8.06
CA GLU A 35 16.37 -13.22 7.32
C GLU A 35 17.62 -12.47 7.79
N GLN A 36 18.72 -13.19 7.93
CA GLN A 36 20.03 -12.60 8.22
C GLN A 36 20.64 -12.03 6.94
N TYR A 37 21.22 -10.86 7.06
CA TYR A 37 21.97 -10.27 5.94
C TYR A 37 23.23 -11.08 5.64
N THR A 38 23.58 -11.16 4.36
CA THR A 38 24.85 -11.71 3.92
C THR A 38 25.99 -10.90 4.54
N LEU A 39 26.96 -11.59 5.13
CA LEU A 39 28.16 -10.95 5.68
C LEU A 39 28.96 -10.24 4.57
N PRO A 40 29.64 -9.13 4.89
CA PRO A 40 30.52 -8.50 3.93
C PRO A 40 31.64 -9.47 3.50
N PRO A 41 32.18 -9.36 2.26
CA PRO A 41 33.33 -10.15 1.83
C PRO A 41 34.49 -9.96 2.79
N GLU A 42 35.37 -10.97 2.86
CA GLU A 42 36.61 -10.90 3.68
C GLU A 42 37.46 -9.69 3.29
N GLY A 43 37.91 -8.94 4.29
CA GLY A 43 38.70 -7.73 4.10
C GLY A 43 37.92 -6.45 3.83
N TYR A 44 36.57 -6.52 3.79
CA TYR A 44 35.70 -5.35 3.62
C TYR A 44 34.95 -5.04 4.90
N THR A 45 34.89 -3.75 5.25
CA THR A 45 34.12 -3.24 6.38
C THR A 45 33.15 -2.18 5.90
N PRO A 46 31.84 -2.26 6.22
CA PRO A 46 30.88 -1.21 5.90
C PRO A 46 31.26 0.10 6.59
N PHE A 47 31.33 1.18 5.84
CA PHE A 47 31.71 2.52 6.36
C PHE A 47 30.67 3.59 6.09
N TYR A 48 29.72 3.34 5.19
CA TYR A 48 28.68 4.28 4.78
C TYR A 48 27.39 3.55 4.41
N ILE A 49 26.23 4.14 4.73
CA ILE A 49 24.93 3.67 4.28
C ILE A 49 24.20 4.82 3.60
N SER A 50 23.69 4.56 2.40
CA SER A 50 22.68 5.36 1.73
C SER A 50 21.35 4.61 1.80
N HIS A 51 20.34 5.21 2.41
CA HIS A 51 19.02 4.60 2.58
C HIS A 51 17.96 5.44 1.89
N TYR A 52 17.18 4.81 1.03
CA TYR A 52 15.98 5.39 0.43
C TYR A 52 14.80 4.52 0.82
N GLY A 53 13.82 5.11 1.47
CA GLY A 53 12.67 4.39 2.00
C GLY A 53 11.34 5.04 1.58
N ARG A 54 10.30 4.23 1.55
CA ARG A 54 8.91 4.68 1.46
C ARG A 54 8.40 5.00 2.87
N HIS A 55 7.35 5.82 3.00
CA HIS A 55 6.62 5.96 4.27
C HIS A 55 6.08 4.60 4.75
N GLY A 56 5.86 4.43 6.04
CA GLY A 56 5.27 3.25 6.65
C GLY A 56 3.80 3.06 6.27
N SER A 57 3.20 1.99 6.77
CA SER A 57 1.77 1.71 6.66
C SER A 57 0.93 2.92 7.06
N ARG A 58 -0.15 3.17 6.34
CA ARG A 58 -1.02 4.34 6.50
C ARG A 58 -2.47 3.98 6.23
N TYR A 59 -3.38 4.79 6.73
CA TYR A 59 -4.78 4.76 6.32
C TYR A 59 -4.95 5.09 4.82
N LEU A 60 -6.12 4.82 4.24
CA LEU A 60 -6.44 5.25 2.88
C LEU A 60 -6.11 6.74 2.70
N ILE A 61 -5.88 7.18 1.46
CA ILE A 61 -5.33 8.53 1.18
C ILE A 61 -6.21 9.65 1.73
N SER A 62 -7.53 9.46 1.74
CA SER A 62 -8.48 10.44 2.24
C SER A 62 -9.68 9.79 2.91
N ASP A 63 -10.31 10.51 3.82
CA ASP A 63 -11.55 10.12 4.46
C ASP A 63 -12.67 9.84 3.45
N SER A 64 -12.67 10.55 2.32
CA SER A 64 -13.68 10.38 1.27
C SER A 64 -13.68 8.98 0.64
N GLU A 65 -12.56 8.25 0.69
CA GLU A 65 -12.50 6.89 0.16
C GLU A 65 -13.34 5.92 1.02
N TYR A 66 -13.38 6.14 2.34
CA TYR A 66 -14.27 5.40 3.24
C TYR A 66 -15.71 5.89 3.13
N GLN A 67 -15.91 7.21 3.17
CA GLN A 67 -17.24 7.83 3.18
C GLN A 67 -18.06 7.50 1.95
N THR A 68 -17.43 7.50 0.75
CA THR A 68 -18.11 7.14 -0.50
C THR A 68 -18.72 5.74 -0.45
N VAL A 69 -17.99 4.76 0.08
CA VAL A 69 -18.47 3.39 0.21
C VAL A 69 -19.60 3.30 1.26
N MET A 70 -19.42 3.97 2.39
CA MET A 70 -20.44 4.03 3.45
C MET A 70 -21.74 4.65 2.94
N GLU A 71 -21.67 5.80 2.26
CA GLU A 71 -22.85 6.47 1.73
C GLU A 71 -23.67 5.60 0.77
N ILE A 72 -23.02 4.81 -0.08
CA ILE A 72 -23.70 3.91 -1.01
C ILE A 72 -24.48 2.85 -0.22
N LEU A 73 -23.85 2.24 0.78
CA LEU A 73 -24.50 1.21 1.59
C LEU A 73 -25.57 1.79 2.52
N ASP A 74 -25.35 2.97 3.10
CA ASP A 74 -26.34 3.66 3.94
C ASP A 74 -27.61 4.01 3.17
N LYS A 75 -27.47 4.53 1.95
CA LYS A 75 -28.61 4.83 1.07
C LYS A 75 -29.42 3.58 0.74
N ALA A 76 -28.75 2.45 0.51
CA ALA A 76 -29.43 1.18 0.21
C ALA A 76 -30.08 0.57 1.45
N ASP A 77 -29.45 0.68 2.62
CA ASP A 77 -30.01 0.21 3.88
C ASP A 77 -31.26 0.99 4.27
N ALA A 78 -31.25 2.31 4.10
CA ALA A 78 -32.38 3.19 4.40
C ALA A 78 -33.65 2.83 3.62
N VAL A 79 -33.53 2.21 2.45
CA VAL A 79 -34.67 1.73 1.63
C VAL A 79 -34.87 0.20 1.71
N GLY A 80 -34.12 -0.49 2.58
CA GLY A 80 -34.26 -1.93 2.82
C GLY A 80 -33.74 -2.83 1.68
N PHE A 81 -32.80 -2.34 0.87
CA PHE A 81 -32.28 -3.08 -0.29
C PHE A 81 -30.93 -3.74 -0.07
N LEU A 82 -30.40 -3.75 1.16
CA LEU A 82 -29.26 -4.59 1.50
C LEU A 82 -29.68 -6.02 1.82
N THR A 83 -28.85 -6.99 1.43
CA THR A 83 -28.91 -8.36 1.94
C THR A 83 -28.36 -8.40 3.38
N ASP A 84 -28.48 -9.54 4.06
CA ASP A 84 -27.85 -9.72 5.38
C ASP A 84 -26.31 -9.59 5.27
N LYS A 85 -25.71 -10.03 4.16
CA LYS A 85 -24.28 -9.83 3.90
C LYS A 85 -23.95 -8.34 3.72
N GLY A 86 -24.76 -7.61 2.94
CA GLY A 86 -24.62 -6.16 2.78
C GLY A 86 -24.70 -5.40 4.10
N LYS A 87 -25.64 -5.74 4.98
CA LYS A 87 -25.75 -5.18 6.34
C LYS A 87 -24.53 -5.50 7.19
N SER A 88 -24.02 -6.73 7.12
CA SER A 88 -22.78 -7.13 7.80
C SER A 88 -21.58 -6.32 7.33
N VAL A 89 -21.44 -6.10 6.00
CA VAL A 89 -20.38 -5.25 5.44
C VAL A 89 -20.51 -3.82 5.95
N ARG A 90 -21.71 -3.26 5.90
CA ARG A 90 -21.98 -1.91 6.40
C ARG A 90 -21.58 -1.75 7.88
N SER A 91 -21.97 -2.69 8.73
CA SER A 91 -21.64 -2.65 10.17
C SER A 91 -20.11 -2.75 10.41
N ARG A 92 -19.38 -3.56 9.62
CA ARG A 92 -17.90 -3.61 9.69
C ARG A 92 -17.28 -2.30 9.24
N LEU A 93 -17.83 -1.65 8.22
CA LEU A 93 -17.37 -0.33 7.76
C LEU A 93 -17.51 0.75 8.82
N GLU A 94 -18.58 0.73 9.63
CA GLU A 94 -18.74 1.64 10.75
C GLU A 94 -17.60 1.49 11.79
N VAL A 95 -17.09 0.27 11.98
CA VAL A 95 -15.94 0.03 12.86
C VAL A 95 -14.67 0.61 12.25
N VAL A 96 -14.44 0.36 10.95
CA VAL A 96 -13.29 0.92 10.22
C VAL A 96 -13.31 2.44 10.22
N TRP A 97 -14.46 3.03 9.96
CA TRP A 97 -14.61 4.49 9.93
C TRP A 97 -14.28 5.13 11.28
N ARG A 98 -14.76 4.56 12.39
CA ARG A 98 -14.43 5.06 13.74
C ARG A 98 -12.93 5.04 14.06
N ASP A 99 -12.18 4.10 13.47
CA ASP A 99 -10.72 4.04 13.58
C ASP A 99 -10.02 5.04 12.65
N ALA A 100 -10.58 5.28 11.47
CA ALA A 100 -9.94 6.03 10.38
C ALA A 100 -10.35 7.50 10.28
N GLU A 101 -11.45 7.93 10.92
CA GLU A 101 -12.03 9.27 10.78
C GLU A 101 -11.02 10.37 11.14
N GLY A 102 -10.78 11.28 10.21
CA GLY A 102 -9.81 12.37 10.35
C GLY A 102 -8.35 11.93 10.20
N LEU A 103 -8.09 10.66 9.85
CA LEU A 103 -6.74 10.10 9.73
C LEU A 103 -6.35 9.77 8.27
N GLY A 104 -7.16 10.18 7.30
CA GLY A 104 -6.85 9.94 5.88
C GLY A 104 -5.43 10.33 5.50
N GLY A 105 -4.68 9.39 4.94
CA GLY A 105 -3.29 9.57 4.52
C GLY A 105 -2.24 9.63 5.63
N GLN A 106 -2.63 9.47 6.89
CA GLN A 106 -1.71 9.46 8.03
C GLN A 106 -1.13 8.06 8.29
N LEU A 107 0.03 8.00 8.95
CA LEU A 107 0.61 6.73 9.37
C LEU A 107 -0.29 6.05 10.40
N THR A 108 -0.43 4.74 10.24
CA THR A 108 -1.01 3.88 11.29
C THR A 108 0.03 3.57 12.38
N PRO A 109 -0.37 3.06 13.55
CA PRO A 109 0.55 2.55 14.56
C PRO A 109 1.54 1.52 13.99
N LEU A 110 1.09 0.67 13.08
CA LEU A 110 1.97 -0.28 12.36
C LEU A 110 3.05 0.46 11.56
N GLY A 111 2.71 1.53 10.86
CA GLY A 111 3.68 2.31 10.08
C GLY A 111 4.83 2.87 10.92
N TYR A 112 4.54 3.32 12.12
CA TYR A 112 5.58 3.73 13.07
C TYR A 112 6.44 2.54 13.53
N ARG A 113 5.84 1.39 13.85
CA ARG A 113 6.60 0.18 14.24
C ARG A 113 7.51 -0.31 13.13
N GLN A 114 7.05 -0.28 11.88
CA GLN A 114 7.86 -0.66 10.71
C GLN A 114 9.15 0.17 10.62
N HIS A 115 9.07 1.50 10.78
CA HIS A 115 10.26 2.36 10.73
C HIS A 115 11.19 2.16 11.91
N ARG A 116 10.67 1.89 13.10
CA ARG A 116 11.50 1.48 14.26
C ARG A 116 12.24 0.20 13.95
N SER A 117 11.54 -0.84 13.51
CA SER A 117 12.13 -2.14 13.19
C SER A 117 13.19 -2.06 12.07
N ILE A 118 12.93 -1.29 10.99
CA ILE A 118 13.91 -1.08 9.92
C ILE A 118 15.16 -0.40 10.46
N SER A 119 14.99 0.63 11.28
CA SER A 119 16.08 1.38 11.91
C SER A 119 16.92 0.51 12.84
N GLU A 120 16.29 -0.27 13.70
CA GLU A 120 16.94 -1.22 14.62
C GLU A 120 17.73 -2.27 13.86
N ARG A 121 17.13 -2.92 12.86
CA ARG A 121 17.82 -3.90 12.03
C ARG A 121 19.04 -3.31 11.33
N MET A 122 18.91 -2.09 10.80
CA MET A 122 20.04 -1.40 10.16
C MET A 122 21.18 -1.13 11.16
N PHE A 123 20.83 -0.65 12.35
CA PHE A 123 21.80 -0.37 13.39
C PHE A 123 22.56 -1.64 13.84
N TYR A 124 21.85 -2.73 14.10
CA TYR A 124 22.44 -3.97 14.59
C TYR A 124 23.21 -4.76 13.52
N ASN A 125 22.80 -4.65 12.25
CA ASN A 125 23.51 -5.32 11.14
C ASN A 125 24.74 -4.56 10.64
N PHE A 126 24.81 -3.23 10.91
CA PHE A 126 25.92 -2.40 10.46
C PHE A 126 26.51 -1.55 11.61
N PRO A 127 26.92 -2.17 12.72
CA PRO A 127 27.31 -1.45 13.94
C PRO A 127 28.50 -0.50 13.73
N ASP A 128 29.44 -0.83 12.87
CA ASP A 128 30.63 0.00 12.61
C ASP A 128 30.28 1.34 11.94
N VAL A 129 29.20 1.39 11.16
CA VAL A 129 28.72 2.62 10.52
C VAL A 129 28.17 3.58 11.56
N PHE A 130 27.55 3.08 12.63
CA PHE A 130 26.88 3.87 13.67
C PHE A 130 27.70 4.06 14.94
N LYS A 131 28.94 3.54 15.01
CA LYS A 131 29.77 3.59 16.20
C LYS A 131 30.30 5.00 16.49
N GLY A 132 30.10 5.46 17.73
CA GLY A 132 30.57 6.75 18.22
C GLY A 132 29.86 7.92 17.55
N LYS A 133 30.57 9.04 17.44
CA LYS A 133 30.01 10.30 16.92
C LYS A 133 29.98 10.29 15.38
N ARG A 134 28.79 10.13 14.81
CA ARG A 134 28.57 10.15 13.36
C ARG A 134 27.57 11.22 12.97
N LYS A 135 27.69 11.71 11.73
CA LYS A 135 26.74 12.66 11.13
C LYS A 135 25.76 11.92 10.22
N ILE A 136 24.48 12.15 10.40
CA ILE A 136 23.41 11.59 9.57
C ILE A 136 22.64 12.75 8.95
N SER A 137 22.51 12.74 7.63
CA SER A 137 21.65 13.67 6.90
C SER A 137 20.38 12.92 6.51
N ALA A 138 19.24 13.39 6.98
CA ALA A 138 17.93 12.80 6.72
C ALA A 138 17.04 13.82 5.99
N CYS A 139 16.44 13.38 4.89
CA CYS A 139 15.55 14.22 4.10
C CYS A 139 14.23 13.49 3.82
N SER A 140 13.13 14.24 3.81
CA SER A 140 11.82 13.73 3.40
C SER A 140 11.14 14.66 2.40
N THR A 141 10.09 14.16 1.75
CA THR A 141 9.14 15.00 1.02
C THR A 141 8.39 15.93 1.99
N VAL A 142 7.64 16.90 1.45
CA VAL A 142 6.76 17.79 2.24
C VAL A 142 5.53 17.06 2.81
N VAL A 143 5.31 15.82 2.42
CA VAL A 143 4.16 15.02 2.87
C VAL A 143 4.36 14.57 4.31
N ILE A 144 3.40 14.88 5.18
CA ILE A 144 3.49 14.69 6.63
C ILE A 144 3.87 13.25 7.00
N ARG A 145 3.23 12.23 6.42
CA ARG A 145 3.57 10.83 6.70
C ARG A 145 5.03 10.47 6.37
N CYS A 146 5.61 11.09 5.34
CA CYS A 146 7.01 10.86 4.98
C CYS A 146 7.94 11.51 6.01
N ALA A 147 7.62 12.72 6.45
CA ALA A 147 8.37 13.42 7.50
C ALA A 147 8.31 12.67 8.83
N LEU A 148 7.14 12.14 9.21
CA LEU A 148 6.96 11.35 10.42
C LEU A 148 7.68 9.99 10.33
N SER A 149 7.68 9.34 9.16
CA SER A 149 8.47 8.11 8.93
C SER A 149 9.96 8.36 9.12
N MET A 150 10.48 9.43 8.52
CA MET A 150 11.87 9.87 8.70
C MET A 150 12.18 10.18 10.17
N ALA A 151 11.31 10.92 10.84
CA ALA A 151 11.49 11.28 12.24
C ALA A 151 11.56 10.06 13.13
N THR A 152 10.62 9.11 12.98
CA THR A 152 10.57 7.85 13.74
C THR A 152 11.84 7.02 13.52
N PHE A 153 12.29 6.90 12.29
CA PHE A 153 13.53 6.20 11.94
C PHE A 153 14.75 6.84 12.63
N CYS A 154 14.89 8.17 12.54
CA CYS A 154 16.02 8.89 13.13
C CYS A 154 15.98 8.93 14.65
N GLU A 155 14.80 9.04 15.26
CA GLU A 155 14.61 9.00 16.71
C GLU A 155 15.04 7.64 17.27
N THR A 156 14.70 6.54 16.59
CA THR A 156 15.12 5.20 16.96
C THR A 156 16.65 5.08 16.93
N LEU A 157 17.30 5.49 15.84
CA LEU A 157 18.77 5.50 15.75
C LEU A 157 19.39 6.35 16.86
N LYS A 158 18.81 7.52 17.16
CA LYS A 158 19.29 8.41 18.23
C LYS A 158 19.15 7.77 19.61
N GLY A 159 18.08 7.01 19.84
CA GLY A 159 17.90 6.23 21.07
C GLY A 159 18.93 5.12 21.23
N LEU A 160 19.32 4.45 20.14
CA LEU A 160 20.33 3.39 20.13
C LEU A 160 21.77 3.92 20.27
N ASN A 161 22.06 5.09 19.69
CA ASN A 161 23.33 5.77 19.91
C ASN A 161 23.12 7.29 20.09
N PRO A 162 23.15 7.79 21.34
CA PRO A 162 22.98 9.21 21.64
C PRO A 162 24.05 10.16 21.07
N GLU A 163 25.20 9.63 20.64
CA GLU A 163 26.28 10.46 20.05
C GLU A 163 26.02 10.83 18.59
N LEU A 164 25.05 10.17 17.92
CA LEU A 164 24.69 10.46 16.53
C LEU A 164 24.19 11.89 16.39
N GLN A 165 24.67 12.60 15.35
CA GLN A 165 24.31 13.97 15.04
C GLN A 165 23.45 14.00 13.77
N PHE A 166 22.22 14.49 13.88
CA PHE A 166 21.28 14.54 12.78
C PHE A 166 21.15 15.95 12.20
N THR A 167 21.05 16.02 10.87
CA THR A 167 20.51 17.16 10.14
C THR A 167 19.26 16.73 9.41
N TYR A 168 18.21 17.54 9.49
CA TYR A 168 16.92 17.21 8.89
C TYR A 168 16.59 18.18 7.77
N GLY A 169 15.96 17.67 6.73
CA GLY A 169 15.39 18.46 5.65
C GLY A 169 14.03 17.91 5.22
N SER A 170 13.01 18.79 5.17
CA SER A 170 11.71 18.46 4.60
C SER A 170 11.20 19.74 3.94
N GLY A 171 11.26 19.81 2.62
CA GLY A 171 10.88 21.01 1.90
C GLY A 171 10.91 20.81 0.39
N GLU A 172 10.35 21.77 -0.36
CA GLU A 172 10.19 21.70 -1.81
C GLU A 172 11.50 21.40 -2.58
N ARG A 173 12.64 21.92 -2.06
CA ARG A 173 13.96 21.67 -2.67
C ARG A 173 14.33 20.18 -2.75
N TYR A 174 13.77 19.34 -1.87
CA TYR A 174 14.04 17.91 -1.84
C TYR A 174 13.07 17.09 -2.71
N MET A 175 11.92 17.67 -3.07
CA MET A 175 10.91 16.99 -3.88
C MET A 175 11.47 16.51 -5.22
N ARG A 176 12.39 17.26 -5.83
CA ARG A 176 13.08 16.87 -7.06
C ARG A 176 13.73 15.49 -6.99
N TYR A 177 14.20 15.06 -5.82
CA TYR A 177 14.95 13.82 -5.63
C TYR A 177 14.17 12.74 -4.89
N LEU A 178 13.09 13.12 -4.21
CA LEU A 178 12.33 12.24 -3.32
C LEU A 178 10.90 11.97 -3.80
N ASN A 179 10.44 12.71 -4.82
CA ASN A 179 9.14 12.51 -5.39
C ASN A 179 9.28 11.80 -6.74
N TYR A 180 8.49 10.73 -6.94
CA TYR A 180 8.46 9.99 -8.21
C TYR A 180 7.70 10.74 -9.32
N TRP A 181 7.01 11.85 -9.01
CA TRP A 181 6.32 12.70 -9.99
C TRP A 181 7.23 13.84 -10.45
N ASN A 182 7.45 13.92 -11.74
CA ASN A 182 8.06 15.06 -12.41
C ASN A 182 7.16 15.53 -13.56
N GLU A 183 7.49 16.67 -14.18
CA GLU A 183 6.67 17.23 -15.26
C GLU A 183 6.54 16.28 -16.46
N ASN A 184 7.61 15.60 -16.81
CA ASN A 184 7.63 14.64 -17.90
C ASN A 184 6.74 13.42 -17.59
N ALA A 185 6.76 12.93 -16.36
CA ALA A 185 5.87 11.86 -15.93
C ALA A 185 4.40 12.28 -15.93
N ARG A 186 4.09 13.55 -15.63
CA ARG A 186 2.73 14.10 -15.73
C ARG A 186 2.23 14.11 -17.17
N GLU A 187 3.05 14.52 -18.13
CA GLU A 187 2.70 14.49 -19.55
C GLU A 187 2.38 13.05 -20.00
N PHE A 188 3.23 12.09 -19.65
CA PHE A 188 3.00 10.67 -19.96
C PHE A 188 1.75 10.10 -19.30
N THR A 189 1.37 10.56 -18.11
CA THR A 189 0.20 10.11 -17.36
C THR A 189 -1.06 10.96 -17.60
N SER A 190 -1.03 11.89 -18.56
CA SER A 190 -2.19 12.70 -18.94
C SER A 190 -3.34 11.83 -19.50
N ASP A 191 -4.56 12.36 -19.49
CA ASP A 191 -5.75 11.66 -19.99
C ASP A 191 -5.71 11.38 -21.50
N GLU A 192 -4.84 12.06 -22.23
CA GLU A 192 -4.65 11.94 -23.68
C GLU A 192 -3.62 10.85 -24.06
N SER A 193 -2.99 10.19 -23.09
CA SER A 193 -1.97 9.18 -23.35
C SER A 193 -2.56 7.90 -23.96
N ASP A 194 -1.93 7.35 -24.99
CA ASP A 194 -2.38 6.13 -25.68
C ASP A 194 -2.53 4.92 -24.74
N TRP A 195 -1.63 4.78 -23.77
CA TRP A 195 -1.69 3.68 -22.81
C TRP A 195 -2.96 3.68 -21.96
N ARG A 196 -3.62 4.82 -21.76
CA ARG A 196 -4.87 4.87 -20.97
C ARG A 196 -6.00 4.12 -21.63
N LYS A 197 -6.06 4.15 -22.97
CA LYS A 197 -7.05 3.39 -23.73
C LYS A 197 -6.89 1.89 -23.49
N ASP A 198 -5.67 1.39 -23.59
CA ASP A 198 -5.35 -0.01 -23.37
C ASP A 198 -5.60 -0.39 -21.90
N TYR A 199 -5.26 0.50 -20.96
CA TYR A 199 -5.55 0.29 -19.55
C TYR A 199 -7.04 0.23 -19.23
N HIS A 200 -7.85 1.11 -19.82
CA HIS A 200 -9.31 1.07 -19.65
C HIS A 200 -9.93 -0.17 -20.29
N GLU A 201 -9.39 -0.66 -21.39
CA GLU A 201 -9.81 -1.92 -21.98
C GLU A 201 -9.48 -3.09 -21.06
N PHE A 202 -8.27 -3.15 -20.56
CA PHE A 202 -7.83 -4.14 -19.58
C PHE A 202 -8.69 -4.12 -18.30
N CYS A 203 -9.05 -2.94 -17.79
CA CYS A 203 -9.98 -2.83 -16.66
C CYS A 203 -11.34 -3.44 -16.97
N ARG A 204 -11.92 -3.17 -18.16
CA ARG A 204 -13.23 -3.74 -18.55
C ARG A 204 -13.20 -5.26 -18.69
N GLU A 205 -12.06 -5.83 -19.05
CA GLU A 205 -11.88 -7.28 -19.19
C GLU A 205 -11.72 -8.00 -17.85
N HIS A 206 -11.32 -7.29 -16.78
CA HIS A 206 -10.98 -7.90 -15.50
C HIS A 206 -11.85 -7.44 -14.32
N ILE A 207 -12.54 -6.31 -14.40
CA ILE A 207 -13.38 -5.81 -13.30
C ILE A 207 -14.85 -6.13 -13.57
N HIS A 208 -15.39 -7.12 -12.84
CA HIS A 208 -16.75 -7.63 -12.99
C HIS A 208 -17.52 -7.54 -11.67
N PRO A 209 -18.15 -6.38 -11.37
CA PRO A 209 -18.79 -6.12 -10.07
C PRO A 209 -20.11 -6.86 -9.85
N GLU A 210 -20.71 -7.48 -10.87
CA GLU A 210 -22.10 -7.96 -10.85
C GLU A 210 -22.35 -9.03 -9.78
N ARG A 211 -21.38 -9.93 -9.55
CA ARG A 211 -21.49 -10.96 -8.50
C ARG A 211 -21.51 -10.30 -7.12
N LEU A 212 -20.59 -9.38 -6.87
CA LEU A 212 -20.49 -8.63 -5.61
C LEU A 212 -21.77 -7.82 -5.37
N MET A 213 -22.33 -7.19 -6.41
CA MET A 213 -23.59 -6.46 -6.28
C MET A 213 -24.76 -7.39 -5.90
N ARG A 214 -24.84 -8.58 -6.48
CA ARG A 214 -25.85 -9.59 -6.08
C ARG A 214 -25.66 -10.10 -4.66
N LEU A 215 -24.42 -10.16 -4.19
CA LEU A 215 -24.09 -10.55 -2.81
C LEU A 215 -24.58 -9.50 -1.79
N LEU A 216 -24.40 -8.21 -2.11
CA LEU A 216 -24.64 -7.12 -1.16
C LEU A 216 -26.05 -6.54 -1.22
N PHE A 217 -26.71 -6.58 -2.39
CA PHE A 217 -28.00 -5.94 -2.61
C PHE A 217 -29.10 -6.95 -3.00
N SER A 218 -30.27 -6.81 -2.38
CA SER A 218 -31.45 -7.60 -2.68
C SER A 218 -32.24 -7.12 -3.92
N ASN A 219 -32.03 -5.87 -4.35
CA ASN A 219 -32.73 -5.24 -5.46
C ASN A 219 -31.74 -4.79 -6.56
N GLN A 220 -31.66 -5.57 -7.65
CA GLN A 220 -30.74 -5.30 -8.75
C GLN A 220 -31.17 -4.11 -9.63
N ASN A 221 -32.46 -3.78 -9.69
CA ASN A 221 -32.94 -2.57 -10.39
C ASN A 221 -32.44 -1.30 -9.67
N TYR A 222 -32.47 -1.31 -8.34
CA TYR A 222 -31.88 -0.23 -7.55
C TYR A 222 -30.37 -0.08 -7.83
N VAL A 223 -29.65 -1.19 -7.88
CA VAL A 223 -28.21 -1.19 -8.17
C VAL A 223 -27.95 -0.55 -9.53
N GLN A 224 -28.64 -0.96 -10.58
CA GLN A 224 -28.47 -0.41 -11.93
C GLN A 224 -28.75 1.10 -12.03
N GLN A 225 -29.66 1.62 -11.23
CA GLN A 225 -30.10 3.02 -11.28
C GLN A 225 -29.32 3.95 -10.35
N HIS A 226 -28.79 3.43 -9.23
CA HIS A 226 -28.31 4.25 -8.12
C HIS A 226 -26.90 3.92 -7.63
N VAL A 227 -26.29 2.83 -8.11
CA VAL A 227 -24.98 2.38 -7.62
C VAL A 227 -23.94 2.40 -8.74
N ASN A 228 -22.88 3.14 -8.55
CA ASN A 228 -21.68 2.97 -9.36
C ASN A 228 -20.97 1.69 -8.89
N GLN A 229 -21.21 0.60 -9.61
CA GLN A 229 -20.83 -0.75 -9.21
C GLN A 229 -19.31 -0.95 -9.16
N GLU A 230 -18.58 -0.43 -10.15
CA GLU A 230 -17.11 -0.49 -10.17
C GLU A 230 -16.51 0.34 -9.01
N GLN A 231 -17.03 1.54 -8.80
CA GLN A 231 -16.57 2.40 -7.69
C GLN A 231 -16.77 1.72 -6.34
N LEU A 232 -17.92 1.07 -6.13
CA LEU A 232 -18.21 0.34 -4.90
C LEU A 232 -17.28 -0.87 -4.74
N MET A 233 -17.11 -1.68 -5.79
CA MET A 233 -16.21 -2.85 -5.77
C MET A 233 -14.78 -2.44 -5.45
N MET A 234 -14.26 -1.44 -6.14
CA MET A 234 -12.91 -0.94 -5.92
C MET A 234 -12.73 -0.29 -4.54
N GLY A 235 -13.73 0.47 -4.08
CA GLY A 235 -13.70 1.06 -2.74
C GLY A 235 -13.65 0.01 -1.64
N LEU A 236 -14.48 -1.02 -1.73
CA LEU A 236 -14.47 -2.16 -0.81
C LEU A 236 -13.15 -2.94 -0.87
N TYR A 237 -12.58 -3.12 -2.06
CA TYR A 237 -11.28 -3.76 -2.22
C TYR A 237 -10.15 -2.94 -1.56
N TRP A 238 -10.13 -1.60 -1.73
CA TRP A 238 -9.11 -0.77 -1.10
C TRP A 238 -9.23 -0.78 0.42
N ILE A 239 -10.45 -0.76 0.97
CA ILE A 239 -10.68 -0.89 2.40
C ILE A 239 -10.22 -2.28 2.88
N ALA A 240 -10.60 -3.37 2.19
CA ALA A 240 -10.14 -4.72 2.50
C ALA A 240 -8.61 -4.82 2.53
N SER A 241 -7.96 -4.21 1.54
CA SER A 241 -6.50 -4.19 1.39
C SER A 241 -5.81 -3.42 2.51
N ASP A 242 -6.45 -2.37 3.03
CA ASP A 242 -5.86 -1.48 4.04
C ASP A 242 -6.00 -2.02 5.47
N ILE A 243 -6.92 -2.94 5.74
CA ILE A 243 -7.12 -3.51 7.09
C ILE A 243 -5.83 -4.07 7.67
N GLN A 244 -4.99 -4.74 6.87
CA GLN A 244 -3.69 -5.25 7.31
C GLN A 244 -2.73 -4.17 7.80
N ASN A 245 -2.99 -2.90 7.52
CA ASN A 245 -2.21 -1.74 7.95
C ASN A 245 -2.72 -1.13 9.25
N THR A 246 -3.87 -1.56 9.75
CA THR A 246 -4.52 -1.05 10.96
C THR A 246 -4.32 -2.00 12.14
N GLU A 247 -4.88 -1.67 13.32
CA GLU A 247 -4.92 -2.57 14.49
C GLU A 247 -6.25 -3.34 14.59
N LEU A 248 -7.09 -3.29 13.55
CA LEU A 248 -8.41 -3.90 13.56
C LEU A 248 -8.33 -5.40 13.27
N ASP A 249 -8.97 -6.20 14.12
CA ASP A 249 -9.15 -7.65 13.91
C ASP A 249 -10.44 -7.92 13.14
N LEU A 250 -10.43 -7.57 11.87
CA LEU A 250 -11.53 -7.84 10.95
C LEU A 250 -11.04 -7.99 9.51
N SER A 251 -11.90 -8.49 8.62
CA SER A 251 -11.58 -8.68 7.21
C SER A 251 -12.79 -8.36 6.34
N PHE A 252 -12.53 -7.94 5.10
CA PHE A 252 -13.52 -7.82 4.03
C PHE A 252 -13.23 -8.75 2.85
N TYR A 253 -12.16 -9.55 2.90
CA TYR A 253 -11.85 -10.49 1.82
C TYR A 253 -12.90 -11.60 1.66
N ASP A 254 -13.74 -11.82 2.67
CA ASP A 254 -14.85 -12.78 2.67
C ASP A 254 -16.02 -12.43 1.71
N ILE A 255 -15.98 -11.25 1.09
CA ILE A 255 -16.95 -10.83 0.07
C ILE A 255 -16.43 -10.98 -1.36
N PHE A 256 -15.15 -11.29 -1.53
CA PHE A 256 -14.50 -11.47 -2.82
C PHE A 256 -14.22 -12.93 -3.11
N GLU A 257 -14.33 -13.32 -4.37
CA GLU A 257 -13.77 -14.59 -4.86
C GLU A 257 -12.27 -14.42 -5.13
N LYS A 258 -11.54 -15.54 -5.17
CA LYS A 258 -10.09 -15.55 -5.42
C LYS A 258 -9.73 -14.98 -6.78
N GLU A 259 -10.56 -15.31 -7.77
CA GLU A 259 -10.45 -14.85 -9.14
C GLU A 259 -10.64 -13.33 -9.21
N GLU A 260 -11.62 -12.78 -8.51
CA GLU A 260 -11.86 -11.34 -8.45
C GLU A 260 -10.67 -10.58 -7.81
N LEU A 261 -10.11 -11.10 -6.73
CA LEU A 261 -8.92 -10.52 -6.09
C LEU A 261 -7.71 -10.56 -7.02
N PHE A 262 -7.54 -11.66 -7.75
CA PHE A 262 -6.46 -11.81 -8.70
C PHE A 262 -6.63 -10.85 -9.89
N ASP A 263 -7.84 -10.72 -10.43
CA ASP A 263 -8.15 -9.81 -11.53
C ASP A 263 -7.93 -8.34 -11.13
N ILE A 264 -8.37 -7.93 -9.95
CA ILE A 264 -8.10 -6.59 -9.42
C ILE A 264 -6.58 -6.38 -9.22
N TRP A 265 -5.87 -7.40 -8.71
CA TRP A 265 -4.41 -7.35 -8.58
C TRP A 265 -3.73 -7.20 -9.96
N GLN A 266 -4.19 -7.90 -10.99
CA GLN A 266 -3.67 -7.76 -12.36
C GLN A 266 -3.84 -6.33 -12.88
N VAL A 267 -5.01 -5.72 -12.68
CA VAL A 267 -5.29 -4.33 -13.07
C VAL A 267 -4.34 -3.35 -12.38
N ASN A 268 -4.12 -3.52 -11.07
CA ASN A 268 -3.18 -2.70 -10.32
C ASN A 268 -1.73 -2.92 -10.76
N ASN A 269 -1.35 -4.17 -11.02
CA ASN A 269 -0.03 -4.52 -11.50
C ASN A 269 0.23 -3.94 -12.90
N TYR A 270 -0.74 -4.02 -13.81
CA TYR A 270 -0.66 -3.38 -15.13
C TYR A 270 -0.39 -1.88 -15.01
N LYS A 271 -1.14 -1.18 -14.15
CA LYS A 271 -0.94 0.26 -13.91
C LYS A 271 0.48 0.55 -13.41
N HIS A 272 0.97 -0.19 -12.44
CA HIS A 272 2.28 0.06 -11.85
C HIS A 272 3.44 -0.39 -12.75
N TYR A 273 3.33 -1.56 -13.36
CA TYR A 273 4.39 -2.13 -14.17
C TYR A 273 4.42 -1.54 -15.58
N VAL A 274 3.29 -1.49 -16.27
CA VAL A 274 3.22 -0.96 -17.65
C VAL A 274 3.23 0.57 -17.63
N CYS A 275 2.27 1.18 -16.92
CA CYS A 275 2.10 2.63 -17.00
C CYS A 275 3.23 3.40 -16.30
N ASN A 276 3.67 2.95 -15.13
CA ASN A 276 4.72 3.63 -14.37
C ASN A 276 6.12 3.11 -14.71
N GLY A 277 6.29 1.78 -14.85
CA GLY A 277 7.59 1.14 -15.01
C GLY A 277 8.14 1.17 -16.43
N THR A 278 7.29 1.17 -17.46
CA THR A 278 7.73 1.20 -18.87
C THR A 278 7.65 2.58 -19.51
N CYS A 279 7.19 3.59 -18.78
CA CYS A 279 7.17 4.95 -19.31
C CYS A 279 8.61 5.37 -19.68
N PRO A 280 8.79 6.23 -20.71
CA PRO A 280 10.12 6.65 -21.16
C PRO A 280 11.01 7.18 -20.03
N TRP A 281 10.43 7.79 -19.02
CA TRP A 281 11.11 8.36 -17.84
C TRP A 281 11.38 7.36 -16.73
N GLY A 282 10.67 6.23 -16.68
CA GLY A 282 10.95 5.13 -15.75
C GLY A 282 12.24 4.37 -16.08
N LYS A 283 12.79 4.57 -17.28
CA LYS A 283 14.08 4.01 -17.71
C LYS A 283 15.28 4.85 -17.28
N GLU A 284 15.04 6.07 -16.83
CA GLU A 284 16.09 7.02 -16.41
C GLU A 284 16.24 7.08 -14.87
N ILE A 285 15.36 6.38 -14.14
CA ILE A 285 15.42 6.21 -12.69
C ILE A 285 16.07 4.85 -12.38
#